data_aadd4a2165e11b82414858efd63959fb
#
_entry.id   aadd4a2165e11b82414858efd63959fb
#
_cell.length_a   1.000
_cell.length_b   1.000
_cell.length_c   1.000
_cell.angle_alpha   90.00
_cell.angle_beta   90.00
_cell.angle_gamma   90.00
#
_symmetry.space_group_name_H-M   'P 1'
#
loop_
_entity.id
_entity.type
_entity.pdbx_description
1 polymer ?
#
loop_
_entity_poly.entity_id
_entity_poly.type
_entity_poly.pdbx_seq_one_letter_code
_entity_poly.pdbx_strand_id
1 'polypeptide(L)'
;MYSYDYKKRVRYGETDMMGYLYYGNYAQLYEIGRVETMRSLGLTYKDMEVVHRVMMPVVHVESRYLKPAKYDDELTIRTILKELPDRIIVFHAEIYNEEQVLIHTASVKLLFIDMDNQKRVNCPEYLVKALKTYF
;
A
#
# COMPACT_ATOMS: atom_id res chain seq x y z
N MET A 1 -12.78 -9.76 -2.01
CA MET A 1 -11.80 -8.79 -1.47
C MET A 1 -10.50 -9.51 -1.13
N TYR A 2 -9.38 -8.83 -1.24
CA TYR A 2 -8.08 -9.40 -0.94
C TYR A 2 -7.37 -8.53 0.08
N SER A 3 -6.74 -9.13 1.07
CA SER A 3 -5.94 -8.40 2.05
C SER A 3 -4.68 -9.15 2.41
N TYR A 4 -3.66 -8.40 2.82
CA TYR A 4 -2.38 -8.96 3.24
C TYR A 4 -1.83 -8.13 4.39
N ASP A 5 -1.31 -8.80 5.41
CA ASP A 5 -0.72 -8.16 6.59
C ASP A 5 0.80 -8.23 6.50
N TYR A 6 1.44 -7.10 6.74
CA TYR A 6 2.90 -7.00 6.80
C TYR A 6 3.31 -6.30 8.09
N LYS A 7 4.31 -6.82 8.77
CA LYS A 7 4.78 -6.25 10.03
C LYS A 7 5.96 -5.31 9.81
N LYS A 8 5.94 -4.17 10.45
CA LYS A 8 6.96 -3.13 10.37
C LYS A 8 7.22 -2.56 11.74
N ARG A 9 8.49 -2.61 12.16
CA ARG A 9 8.91 -1.96 13.42
C ARG A 9 9.21 -0.49 13.16
N VAL A 10 8.70 0.38 14.03
CA VAL A 10 9.01 1.80 14.00
C VAL A 10 10.46 2.01 14.43
N ARG A 11 11.26 2.63 13.56
CA ARG A 11 12.68 2.85 13.78
C ARG A 11 12.93 4.21 14.41
N TYR A 12 14.04 4.35 15.12
CA TYR A 12 14.43 5.59 15.79
C TYR A 12 14.38 6.79 14.85
N GLY A 13 14.98 6.66 13.67
CA GLY A 13 15.03 7.74 12.67
C GLY A 13 13.70 8.09 12.03
N GLU A 14 12.64 7.34 12.32
CA GLU A 14 11.30 7.61 11.78
C GLU A 14 10.44 8.42 12.74
N THR A 15 10.94 8.69 13.94
CA THR A 15 10.20 9.38 14.99
C THR A 15 10.53 10.87 15.04
N ASP A 16 9.62 11.62 15.61
CA ASP A 16 9.77 13.05 15.86
C ASP A 16 10.11 13.35 17.33
N MET A 17 10.20 14.64 17.64
CA MET A 17 10.54 15.07 19.00
C MET A 17 9.49 14.72 20.04
N MET A 18 8.24 14.46 19.63
CA MET A 18 7.18 14.00 20.52
C MET A 18 7.32 12.50 20.86
N GLY A 19 8.25 11.81 20.25
CA GLY A 19 8.40 10.36 20.36
C GLY A 19 7.42 9.56 19.51
N TYR A 20 6.71 10.22 18.60
CA TYR A 20 5.75 9.60 17.70
C TYR A 20 6.38 9.30 16.35
N LEU A 21 5.89 8.26 15.69
CA LEU A 21 6.15 8.10 14.25
C LEU A 21 5.73 9.41 13.55
N TYR A 22 6.69 10.04 12.88
CA TYR A 22 6.44 11.32 12.22
C TYR A 22 5.37 11.17 11.13
N TYR A 23 4.40 12.08 11.11
CA TYR A 23 3.27 11.94 10.19
C TYR A 23 3.69 11.85 8.72
N GLY A 24 4.79 12.46 8.35
CA GLY A 24 5.32 12.41 6.98
C GLY A 24 5.85 11.04 6.57
N ASN A 25 6.02 10.11 7.50
CA ASN A 25 6.53 8.77 7.21
C ASN A 25 5.43 7.73 6.93
N TYR A 26 4.16 8.09 7.09
CA TYR A 26 3.07 7.13 6.89
C TYR A 26 2.90 6.72 5.43
N ALA A 27 3.18 7.61 4.47
CA ALA A 27 3.11 7.26 3.06
C ALA A 27 4.04 6.10 2.71
N GLN A 28 5.20 6.02 3.36
CA GLN A 28 6.12 4.90 3.19
C GLN A 28 5.52 3.59 3.72
N LEU A 29 4.77 3.65 4.82
CA LEU A 29 4.08 2.46 5.32
C LEU A 29 3.03 1.95 4.32
N TYR A 30 2.31 2.85 3.66
CA TYR A 30 1.35 2.46 2.63
C TYR A 30 2.06 1.81 1.45
N GLU A 31 3.19 2.35 1.04
CA GLU A 31 3.99 1.79 -0.06
C GLU A 31 4.50 0.39 0.30
N ILE A 32 5.07 0.23 1.49
CA ILE A 32 5.51 -1.09 1.98
C ILE A 32 4.35 -2.07 1.92
N GLY A 33 3.19 -1.68 2.44
CA GLY A 33 2.01 -2.53 2.48
C GLY A 33 1.57 -2.99 1.09
N ARG A 34 1.43 -2.05 0.14
CA ARG A 34 0.94 -2.42 -1.20
C ARG A 34 1.98 -3.21 -2.00
N VAL A 35 3.27 -2.90 -1.86
CA VAL A 35 4.32 -3.67 -2.53
C VAL A 35 4.35 -5.11 -2.03
N GLU A 36 4.26 -5.31 -0.73
CA GLU A 36 4.24 -6.65 -0.15
C GLU A 36 2.93 -7.39 -0.45
N THR A 37 1.83 -6.67 -0.57
CA THR A 37 0.55 -7.24 -1.03
C THR A 37 0.67 -7.76 -2.46
N MET A 38 1.29 -6.99 -3.36
CA MET A 38 1.54 -7.44 -4.73
C MET A 38 2.46 -8.67 -4.73
N ARG A 39 3.50 -8.65 -3.90
CA ARG A 39 4.43 -9.76 -3.80
C ARG A 39 3.74 -11.04 -3.30
N SER A 40 2.78 -10.93 -2.41
CA SER A 40 1.99 -12.06 -1.91
C SER A 40 1.15 -12.70 -3.01
N LEU A 41 0.85 -11.95 -4.08
CA LEU A 41 0.14 -12.44 -5.27
C LEU A 41 1.09 -13.02 -6.32
N GLY A 42 2.40 -13.08 -6.02
CA GLY A 42 3.41 -13.53 -6.98
C GLY A 42 3.85 -12.46 -7.97
N LEU A 43 3.54 -11.18 -7.69
CA LEU A 43 3.85 -10.06 -8.58
C LEU A 43 4.81 -9.10 -7.90
N THR A 44 5.60 -8.37 -8.67
CA THR A 44 6.46 -7.32 -8.13
C THR A 44 6.30 -6.04 -8.94
N TYR A 45 6.39 -4.90 -8.27
CA TYR A 45 6.43 -3.60 -8.93
C TYR A 45 7.58 -3.52 -9.92
N LYS A 46 8.73 -4.10 -9.54
CA LYS A 46 9.91 -4.11 -10.41
C LYS A 46 9.63 -4.77 -11.75
N ASP A 47 9.00 -5.95 -11.74
CA ASP A 47 8.66 -6.66 -12.96
C ASP A 47 7.60 -5.92 -13.78
N MET A 48 6.61 -5.33 -13.11
CA MET A 48 5.60 -4.54 -13.80
C MET A 48 6.25 -3.39 -14.58
N GLU A 49 7.24 -2.72 -13.99
CA GLU A 49 7.90 -1.57 -14.61
C GLU A 49 8.97 -1.99 -15.60
N VAL A 50 9.83 -2.92 -15.24
CA VAL A 50 11.00 -3.30 -16.05
C VAL A 50 10.62 -4.25 -17.19
N VAL A 51 9.76 -5.23 -16.91
CA VAL A 51 9.39 -6.26 -17.90
C VAL A 51 8.15 -5.83 -18.68
N HIS A 52 7.08 -5.46 -17.97
CA HIS A 52 5.78 -5.18 -18.59
C HIS A 52 5.60 -3.71 -18.97
N ARG A 53 6.47 -2.84 -18.52
CA ARG A 53 6.48 -1.42 -18.83
C ARG A 53 5.18 -0.70 -18.45
N VAL A 54 4.59 -1.10 -17.32
CA VAL A 54 3.43 -0.44 -16.72
C VAL A 54 3.81 0.06 -15.35
N MET A 55 3.55 1.34 -15.08
CA MET A 55 3.77 1.94 -13.76
C MET A 55 2.46 2.34 -13.13
N MET A 56 2.47 2.48 -11.81
CA MET A 56 1.29 2.85 -11.02
C MET A 56 1.57 4.11 -10.21
N PRO A 57 1.42 5.31 -10.80
CA PRO A 57 1.60 6.55 -10.05
C PRO A 57 0.43 6.80 -9.09
N VAL A 58 0.76 7.37 -7.94
CA VAL A 58 -0.23 7.79 -6.94
C VAL A 58 -0.88 9.10 -7.38
N VAL A 59 -2.20 9.17 -7.31
CA VAL A 59 -2.95 10.39 -7.68
C VAL A 59 -3.80 10.92 -6.53
N HIS A 60 -4.04 10.14 -5.47
CA HIS A 60 -4.83 10.59 -4.34
C HIS A 60 -4.47 9.79 -3.10
N VAL A 61 -4.35 10.48 -1.97
CA VAL A 61 -4.12 9.86 -0.66
C VAL A 61 -5.04 10.51 0.37
N GLU A 62 -5.73 9.69 1.15
CA GLU A 62 -6.47 10.12 2.32
C GLU A 62 -5.91 9.39 3.53
N SER A 63 -5.72 10.10 4.62
CA SER A 63 -5.16 9.52 5.85
C SER A 63 -5.93 9.99 7.07
N ARG A 64 -6.08 9.10 8.04
CA ARG A 64 -6.72 9.41 9.31
C ARG A 64 -5.85 8.88 10.45
N TYR A 65 -5.42 9.79 11.32
CA TYR A 65 -4.51 9.53 12.43
C TYR A 65 -5.36 9.37 13.70
N LEU A 66 -5.58 8.13 14.11
CA LEU A 66 -6.46 7.84 15.26
C LEU A 66 -5.70 7.82 16.59
N LYS A 67 -4.52 7.19 16.60
CA LYS A 67 -3.63 7.12 17.75
C LYS A 67 -2.19 7.14 17.30
N PRO A 68 -1.24 7.68 18.10
CA PRO A 68 0.16 7.73 17.68
C PRO A 68 0.80 6.35 17.73
N ALA A 69 1.69 6.09 16.78
CA ALA A 69 2.68 5.03 16.87
C ALA A 69 3.95 5.62 17.49
N LYS A 70 4.69 4.81 18.23
CA LYS A 70 5.90 5.25 18.95
C LYS A 70 7.10 4.43 18.53
N TYR A 71 8.28 4.93 18.87
CA TYR A 71 9.52 4.21 18.63
C TYR A 71 9.44 2.78 19.14
N ASP A 72 9.93 1.86 18.33
CA ASP A 72 10.04 0.43 18.63
C ASP A 72 8.71 -0.34 18.63
N ASP A 73 7.59 0.33 18.40
CA ASP A 73 6.32 -0.37 18.19
C ASP A 73 6.42 -1.27 16.96
N GLU A 74 5.93 -2.50 17.06
CA GLU A 74 5.74 -3.36 15.89
C GLU A 74 4.33 -3.15 15.37
N LEU A 75 4.23 -2.57 14.18
CA LEU A 75 2.95 -2.29 13.54
C LEU A 75 2.58 -3.41 12.57
N THR A 76 1.28 -3.70 12.52
CA THR A 76 0.72 -4.53 11.45
C THR A 76 0.09 -3.61 10.42
N ILE A 77 0.62 -3.63 9.20
CA ILE A 77 0.06 -2.89 8.06
C ILE A 77 -0.82 -3.87 7.30
N ARG A 78 -2.13 -3.67 7.39
CA ARG A 78 -3.09 -4.44 6.62
C ARG A 78 -3.47 -3.67 5.38
N THR A 79 -3.10 -4.18 4.22
CA THR A 79 -3.44 -3.60 2.94
C THR A 79 -4.62 -4.37 2.35
N ILE A 80 -5.64 -3.65 1.91
CA ILE A 80 -6.90 -4.24 1.49
C ILE A 80 -7.26 -3.73 0.11
N LEU A 81 -7.57 -4.66 -0.79
CA LEU A 81 -8.20 -4.38 -2.08
C LEU A 81 -9.67 -4.78 -1.95
N LYS A 82 -10.56 -3.79 -1.94
CA LYS A 82 -12.00 -4.01 -1.75
C LYS A 82 -12.71 -4.30 -3.06
N GLU A 83 -12.14 -3.84 -4.17
CA GLU A 83 -12.73 -3.98 -5.50
C GLU A 83 -11.69 -4.46 -6.48
N LEU A 84 -12.13 -5.22 -7.48
CA LEU A 84 -11.28 -5.63 -8.58
C LEU A 84 -10.88 -4.39 -9.38
N PRO A 85 -9.57 -4.12 -9.60
CA PRO A 85 -9.16 -2.92 -10.29
C PRO A 85 -9.55 -2.94 -11.78
N ASP A 86 -9.79 -1.75 -12.32
CA ASP A 86 -10.08 -1.53 -13.73
C ASP A 86 -9.11 -0.47 -14.29
N ARG A 87 -9.53 0.79 -14.40
CA ARG A 87 -8.64 1.87 -14.83
C ARG A 87 -7.85 2.48 -13.67
N ILE A 88 -8.30 2.24 -12.47
CA ILE A 88 -7.65 2.67 -11.23
C ILE A 88 -7.54 1.48 -10.29
N ILE A 89 -6.62 1.59 -9.34
CA ILE A 89 -6.53 0.66 -8.22
C ILE A 89 -6.52 1.48 -6.94
N VAL A 90 -7.31 1.04 -5.95
CA VAL A 90 -7.38 1.68 -4.64
C VAL A 90 -6.91 0.68 -3.59
N PHE A 91 -5.83 1.02 -2.91
CA PHE A 91 -5.36 0.26 -1.76
C PHE A 91 -5.84 0.95 -0.50
N HIS A 92 -6.55 0.23 0.34
CA HIS A 92 -6.87 0.68 1.70
C HIS A 92 -5.82 0.15 2.65
N ALA A 93 -5.45 0.97 3.63
CA ALA A 93 -4.52 0.58 4.67
C ALA A 93 -5.18 0.74 6.03
N GLU A 94 -5.04 -0.29 6.86
CA GLU A 94 -5.35 -0.24 8.29
C GLU A 94 -4.08 -0.60 9.03
N ILE A 95 -3.69 0.25 9.98
CA ILE A 95 -2.46 0.02 10.75
C ILE A 95 -2.85 -0.24 12.19
N TYR A 96 -2.36 -1.34 12.72
CA TYR A 96 -2.62 -1.79 14.08
C TYR A 96 -1.33 -1.81 14.89
N ASN A 97 -1.42 -1.51 16.19
CA ASN A 97 -0.29 -1.68 17.10
C ASN A 97 -0.20 -3.12 17.61
N GLU A 98 0.75 -3.39 18.53
CA GLU A 98 0.97 -4.71 19.08
C GLU A 98 -0.22 -5.23 19.92
N GLU A 99 -1.05 -4.34 20.40
CA GLU A 99 -2.26 -4.66 21.17
C GLU A 99 -3.47 -4.87 20.28
N GLN A 100 -3.26 -4.92 18.94
CA GLN A 100 -4.30 -5.07 17.95
C GLN A 100 -5.31 -3.91 17.93
N VAL A 101 -4.87 -2.73 18.34
CA VAL A 101 -5.68 -1.52 18.31
C VAL A 101 -5.45 -0.83 16.96
N LEU A 102 -6.54 -0.45 16.28
CA LEU A 102 -6.47 0.31 15.05
C LEU A 102 -6.01 1.73 15.37
N ILE A 103 -4.85 2.12 14.83
CA ILE A 103 -4.24 3.43 15.12
C ILE A 103 -4.26 4.37 13.92
N HIS A 104 -4.50 3.84 12.71
CA HIS A 104 -4.42 4.63 11.49
C HIS A 104 -5.17 3.97 10.35
N THR A 105 -5.82 4.77 9.52
CA THR A 105 -6.44 4.29 8.27
C THR A 105 -6.04 5.20 7.13
N ALA A 106 -5.97 4.63 5.93
CA ALA A 106 -5.68 5.40 4.74
C ALA A 106 -6.28 4.74 3.50
N SER A 107 -6.41 5.53 2.44
CA SER A 107 -6.65 5.00 1.10
C SER A 107 -5.71 5.69 0.11
N VAL A 108 -5.19 4.92 -0.81
CA VAL A 108 -4.26 5.39 -1.85
C VAL A 108 -4.81 4.96 -3.20
N LYS A 109 -5.03 5.94 -4.07
CA LYS A 109 -5.51 5.70 -5.43
C LYS A 109 -4.35 5.84 -6.41
N LEU A 110 -4.20 4.85 -7.28
CA LEU A 110 -3.15 4.83 -8.31
C LEU A 110 -3.78 4.60 -9.67
N LEU A 111 -3.09 5.09 -10.70
CA LEU A 111 -3.43 4.82 -12.10
C LEU A 111 -2.53 3.72 -12.64
N PHE A 112 -2.86 3.23 -13.84
CA PHE A 112 -2.00 2.38 -14.65
C PHE A 112 -1.56 3.18 -15.86
N ILE A 113 -0.26 3.33 -16.05
CA ILE A 113 0.34 4.13 -17.12
C ILE A 113 1.31 3.26 -17.89
N ASP A 114 1.14 3.23 -19.21
CA ASP A 114 2.14 2.64 -20.11
C ASP A 114 3.38 3.54 -20.12
N MET A 115 4.53 3.00 -19.72
CA MET A 115 5.74 3.80 -19.56
C MET A 115 6.33 4.25 -20.90
N ASP A 116 6.05 3.55 -21.98
CA ASP A 116 6.64 3.86 -23.28
C ASP A 116 5.92 5.01 -23.98
N ASN A 117 4.58 5.04 -23.91
CA ASN A 117 3.80 6.12 -24.54
C ASN A 117 3.19 7.11 -23.54
N GLN A 118 3.38 6.89 -22.24
CA GLN A 118 2.89 7.78 -21.15
C GLN A 118 1.37 7.92 -21.13
N LYS A 119 0.64 6.93 -21.62
CA LYS A 119 -0.83 6.95 -21.66
C LYS A 119 -1.41 6.06 -20.58
N ARG A 120 -2.61 6.43 -20.11
CA ARG A 120 -3.37 5.59 -19.19
C ARG A 120 -3.79 4.30 -19.89
N VAL A 121 -3.70 3.21 -19.14
CA VAL A 121 -4.14 1.88 -19.58
C VAL A 121 -5.03 1.26 -18.52
N ASN A 122 -5.70 0.19 -18.86
CA ASN A 122 -6.45 -0.61 -17.91
C ASN A 122 -5.49 -1.43 -17.05
N CYS A 123 -5.99 -1.92 -15.92
CA CYS A 123 -5.26 -2.86 -15.08
C CYS A 123 -4.74 -4.02 -15.94
N PRO A 124 -3.44 -4.33 -15.86
CA PRO A 124 -2.90 -5.45 -16.61
C PRO A 124 -3.62 -6.75 -16.30
N GLU A 125 -3.78 -7.58 -17.34
CA GLU A 125 -4.55 -8.81 -17.22
C GLU A 125 -3.94 -9.79 -16.20
N TYR A 126 -2.62 -9.83 -16.08
CA TYR A 126 -1.96 -10.70 -15.11
C TYR A 126 -2.32 -10.33 -13.67
N LEU A 127 -2.56 -9.04 -13.38
CA LEU A 127 -3.00 -8.60 -12.06
C LEU A 127 -4.47 -8.93 -11.84
N VAL A 128 -5.33 -8.68 -12.83
CA VAL A 128 -6.74 -9.07 -12.77
C VAL A 128 -6.86 -10.57 -12.51
N LYS A 129 -6.09 -11.37 -13.23
CA LYS A 129 -6.09 -12.83 -13.05
C LYS A 129 -5.69 -13.25 -11.64
N ALA A 130 -4.63 -12.62 -11.11
CA ALA A 130 -4.15 -12.94 -9.78
C ALA A 130 -5.18 -12.62 -8.68
N LEU A 131 -5.99 -11.59 -8.92
CA LEU A 131 -7.00 -11.12 -7.95
C LEU A 131 -8.37 -11.77 -8.13
N LYS A 132 -8.70 -12.23 -9.32
CA LYS A 132 -10.05 -12.61 -9.70
C LYS A 132 -10.68 -13.67 -8.79
N THR A 133 -9.87 -14.59 -8.26
CA THR A 133 -10.36 -15.65 -7.37
C THR A 133 -10.84 -15.14 -6.01
N TYR A 134 -10.49 -13.92 -5.66
CA TYR A 134 -10.84 -13.31 -4.38
C TYR A 134 -12.07 -12.38 -4.47
N PHE A 135 -12.64 -12.29 -5.66
CA PHE A 135 -13.78 -11.38 -5.91
C PHE A 135 -15.00 -12.08 -6.59
#